data_66de08f49c2bdc7d9f81153a3e5c69e6
#
_entry.id   66de08f49c2bdc7d9f81153a3e5c69e6
#
_cell.length_a   1.000
_cell.length_b   1.000
_cell.length_c   1.000
_cell.angle_alpha   90.00
_cell.angle_beta   90.00
_cell.angle_gamma   90.00
#
_symmetry.space_group_name_H-M   'P 1'
#
loop_
_entity.id
_entity.type
_entity.pdbx_description
1 polymer ?
#
loop_
_entity_poly.entity_id
_entity_poly.type
_entity_poly.pdbx_seq_one_letter_code
_entity_poly.pdbx_strand_id
1 'polypeptide(L)'
;MKKEVKRRAIECAAAAVLYIVAIVGSSYAELEREMRLLIFLLPYLIMAFATVRLLWNNLKKRKLFDENLLILLATAGAFAVHRYSEAVGAMLFFQIGKLLELISMSRTRKSIEKFMDIRPQYANLKISGGEMQVPPEDLNPRQVIIIKPRERIPVDAIVTQGSSTLDTKALTGESEPRHVKIGSHIYSGSINLSGVLEARVLKASADSTASRIIDMISNADNRRAQTENFAEKFTRYYTPLVTLFGILVMILPPMMFEGAQQGAWIYRGLIVLVAACPCGLLVSVPLAFLGGIGAASRQGVLIKGSNFLEALSKAETFVFDKTGTLTEGVFRVKEVCPKSITPEELLELTAYGEAYSSHPISGSLREAYGRPIDKARIGAVREFPGFGLEAVVDGKQLEIGNSKFMNQQGYFYQRVADIGTAVHVAVDGEYAGYILITDVVRKEAGRLLKWLKKQQIEAVMITGDNERVAEDVARQLKLDYVYAGLMPEEKVEQVREFMESHMEDEKLAFVGDGINDAPVLAHADIGIAMGGLGSDAALEAADIILMEDDLSRIVNAIRISRGTIRAVKQNLIFAIGMKVLLLVLASFGYVTMKNAILADMAVMMINLLNSFWVLKYPE
;
A
#
# COMPACT_ATOMS: atom_id res chain seq x y z
N MET A 1 0.39 -19.65 -14.67
CA MET A 1 1.78 -19.18 -14.56
C MET A 1 2.82 -20.31 -14.39
N LYS A 2 2.79 -21.19 -13.35
CA LYS A 2 3.77 -22.31 -13.21
C LYS A 2 3.86 -23.23 -14.47
N LYS A 3 2.73 -23.57 -15.09
CA LYS A 3 2.72 -24.40 -16.32
C LYS A 3 3.38 -23.68 -17.50
N GLU A 4 3.21 -22.38 -17.62
CA GLU A 4 3.78 -21.61 -18.73
C GLU A 4 5.30 -21.43 -18.57
N VAL A 5 5.78 -21.11 -17.34
CA VAL A 5 7.22 -21.06 -17.03
C VAL A 5 7.89 -22.41 -17.33
N LYS A 6 7.28 -23.53 -16.89
CA LYS A 6 7.83 -24.86 -17.13
C LYS A 6 7.89 -25.18 -18.64
N ARG A 7 6.83 -24.86 -19.41
CA ARG A 7 6.80 -25.08 -20.85
C ARG A 7 7.89 -24.27 -21.56
N ARG A 8 8.01 -22.97 -21.29
CA ARG A 8 9.04 -22.12 -21.89
C ARG A 8 10.46 -22.54 -21.50
N ALA A 9 10.66 -22.98 -20.27
CA ALA A 9 11.95 -23.52 -19.83
C ALA A 9 12.35 -24.76 -20.64
N ILE A 10 11.41 -25.66 -20.91
CA ILE A 10 11.63 -26.86 -21.75
C ILE A 10 11.93 -26.46 -23.20
N GLU A 11 11.16 -25.54 -23.77
CA GLU A 11 11.36 -25.03 -25.14
C GLU A 11 12.77 -24.38 -25.28
N CYS A 12 13.17 -23.54 -24.33
CA CYS A 12 14.50 -22.91 -24.31
C CYS A 12 15.63 -23.94 -24.14
N ALA A 13 15.45 -24.94 -23.24
CA ALA A 13 16.46 -25.99 -23.03
C ALA A 13 16.63 -26.87 -24.28
N ALA A 14 15.53 -27.29 -24.92
CA ALA A 14 15.56 -28.07 -26.15
C ALA A 14 16.25 -27.30 -27.29
N ALA A 15 15.89 -26.02 -27.45
CA ALA A 15 16.50 -25.18 -28.48
C ALA A 15 18.00 -24.92 -28.21
N ALA A 16 18.40 -24.76 -26.92
CA ALA A 16 19.80 -24.60 -26.54
C ALA A 16 20.64 -25.84 -26.89
N VAL A 17 20.12 -27.03 -26.57
CA VAL A 17 20.79 -28.30 -26.92
C VAL A 17 20.97 -28.44 -28.44
N LEU A 18 19.88 -28.20 -29.21
CA LEU A 18 19.94 -28.25 -30.68
C LEU A 18 20.89 -27.20 -31.24
N TYR A 19 20.95 -26.01 -30.66
CA TYR A 19 21.87 -24.95 -31.07
C TYR A 19 23.33 -25.32 -30.82
N ILE A 20 23.64 -25.92 -29.64
CA ILE A 20 24.99 -26.43 -29.33
C ILE A 20 25.37 -27.51 -30.34
N VAL A 21 24.50 -28.46 -30.61
CA VAL A 21 24.72 -29.53 -31.61
C VAL A 21 24.98 -28.92 -32.99
N ALA A 22 24.19 -27.90 -33.39
CA ALA A 22 24.38 -27.20 -34.66
C ALA A 22 25.73 -26.47 -34.75
N ILE A 23 26.19 -25.80 -33.69
CA ILE A 23 27.51 -25.16 -33.62
C ILE A 23 28.62 -26.21 -33.75
N VAL A 24 28.56 -27.25 -32.93
CA VAL A 24 29.59 -28.32 -32.91
C VAL A 24 29.61 -29.00 -34.28
N GLY A 25 28.47 -29.40 -34.81
CA GLY A 25 28.39 -30.04 -36.13
C GLY A 25 28.90 -29.17 -37.26
N SER A 26 28.62 -27.86 -37.22
CA SER A 26 29.12 -26.91 -38.24
C SER A 26 30.62 -26.58 -38.09
N SER A 27 31.24 -26.88 -36.94
CA SER A 27 32.69 -26.67 -36.70
C SER A 27 33.56 -27.85 -37.10
N TYR A 28 33.00 -29.07 -37.01
CA TYR A 28 33.74 -30.31 -37.35
C TYR A 28 33.53 -30.77 -38.80
N ALA A 29 32.43 -30.39 -39.45
CA ALA A 29 32.18 -30.72 -40.83
C ALA A 29 32.19 -29.48 -41.69
N GLU A 30 32.91 -29.49 -42.84
CA GLU A 30 32.78 -28.48 -43.89
C GLU A 30 31.41 -28.64 -44.55
N LEU A 31 30.34 -28.15 -43.87
CA LEU A 31 28.98 -28.28 -44.34
C LEU A 31 28.70 -27.25 -45.46
N GLU A 32 28.07 -27.73 -46.52
CA GLU A 32 27.51 -26.83 -47.55
C GLU A 32 26.51 -25.84 -46.98
N ARG A 33 26.38 -24.70 -47.63
CA ARG A 33 25.55 -23.56 -47.18
C ARG A 33 24.13 -23.95 -46.88
N GLU A 34 23.53 -24.81 -47.69
CA GLU A 34 22.16 -25.28 -47.53
C GLU A 34 21.98 -26.17 -46.29
N MET A 35 22.95 -27.05 -46.07
CA MET A 35 22.97 -27.90 -44.90
C MET A 35 23.11 -27.11 -43.59
N ARG A 36 23.99 -26.04 -43.58
CA ARG A 36 24.07 -25.10 -42.45
C ARG A 36 22.75 -24.41 -42.16
N LEU A 37 22.06 -23.94 -43.22
CA LEU A 37 20.74 -23.32 -43.08
C LEU A 37 19.75 -24.29 -42.39
N LEU A 38 19.64 -25.54 -42.86
CA LEU A 38 18.70 -26.51 -42.29
C LEU A 38 18.98 -26.84 -40.84
N ILE A 39 20.25 -27.01 -40.44
CA ILE A 39 20.64 -27.37 -39.07
C ILE A 39 20.32 -26.22 -38.10
N PHE A 40 20.53 -24.95 -38.48
CA PHE A 40 20.20 -23.79 -37.65
C PHE A 40 18.72 -23.40 -37.72
N LEU A 41 17.99 -23.79 -38.77
CA LEU A 41 16.56 -23.45 -38.91
C LEU A 41 15.68 -24.14 -37.87
N LEU A 42 16.00 -25.40 -37.51
CA LEU A 42 15.18 -26.17 -36.56
C LEU A 42 15.17 -25.52 -35.14
N PRO A 43 16.29 -25.24 -34.47
CA PRO A 43 16.28 -24.55 -33.18
C PRO A 43 15.69 -23.14 -33.28
N TYR A 44 15.87 -22.46 -34.41
CA TYR A 44 15.26 -21.14 -34.64
C TYR A 44 13.74 -21.21 -34.64
N LEU A 45 13.15 -22.13 -35.40
CA LEU A 45 11.69 -22.25 -35.54
C LEU A 45 11.00 -22.57 -34.22
N ILE A 46 11.64 -23.42 -33.37
CA ILE A 46 11.10 -23.74 -32.03
C ILE A 46 10.92 -22.45 -31.21
N MET A 47 11.90 -21.57 -31.22
CA MET A 47 11.88 -20.31 -30.45
C MET A 47 11.05 -19.23 -31.14
N ALA A 48 11.16 -19.11 -32.46
CA ALA A 48 10.43 -18.11 -33.25
C ALA A 48 8.90 -18.34 -33.17
N PHE A 49 8.45 -19.58 -33.10
CA PHE A 49 7.03 -19.90 -33.00
C PHE A 49 6.38 -19.26 -31.74
N ALA A 50 7.07 -19.33 -30.60
CA ALA A 50 6.59 -18.68 -29.37
C ALA A 50 6.50 -17.16 -29.55
N THR A 51 7.51 -16.55 -30.19
CA THR A 51 7.56 -15.10 -30.44
C THR A 51 6.49 -14.66 -31.45
N VAL A 52 6.28 -15.42 -32.52
CA VAL A 52 5.23 -15.16 -33.52
C VAL A 52 3.83 -15.21 -32.89
N ARG A 53 3.59 -16.19 -32.00
CA ARG A 53 2.33 -16.30 -31.27
C ARG A 53 2.06 -15.08 -30.38
N LEU A 54 3.09 -14.57 -29.69
CA LEU A 54 2.98 -13.36 -28.89
C LEU A 54 2.73 -12.13 -29.76
N LEU A 55 3.49 -11.99 -30.85
CA LEU A 55 3.31 -10.92 -31.82
C LEU A 55 1.88 -10.92 -32.38
N TRP A 56 1.34 -12.08 -32.73
CA TRP A 56 -0.04 -12.20 -33.23
C TRP A 56 -1.07 -11.72 -32.20
N ASN A 57 -0.87 -12.05 -30.93
CA ASN A 57 -1.74 -11.60 -29.85
C ASN A 57 -1.66 -10.08 -29.63
N ASN A 58 -0.46 -9.50 -29.75
CA ASN A 58 -0.23 -8.07 -29.62
C ASN A 58 -0.77 -7.29 -30.82
N LEU A 59 -0.70 -7.87 -32.01
CA LEU A 59 -1.28 -7.33 -33.24
C LEU A 59 -2.82 -7.21 -33.12
N LYS A 60 -3.48 -8.23 -32.58
CA LYS A 60 -4.92 -8.17 -32.27
C LYS A 60 -5.29 -7.04 -31.30
N LYS A 61 -4.36 -6.66 -30.43
CA LYS A 61 -4.50 -5.54 -29.49
C LYS A 61 -4.04 -4.19 -30.07
N ARG A 62 -3.79 -4.10 -31.38
CA ARG A 62 -3.27 -2.93 -32.11
C ARG A 62 -1.90 -2.42 -31.60
N LYS A 63 -1.09 -3.28 -30.96
CA LYS A 63 0.31 -3.00 -30.59
C LYS A 63 1.23 -3.57 -31.68
N LEU A 64 1.49 -2.79 -32.75
CA LEU A 64 2.27 -3.23 -33.90
C LEU A 64 3.77 -3.27 -33.62
N PHE A 65 4.30 -2.23 -32.97
CA PHE A 65 5.74 -2.08 -32.74
C PHE A 65 6.06 -2.53 -31.31
N ASP A 66 6.39 -3.81 -31.15
CA ASP A 66 6.85 -4.38 -29.91
C ASP A 66 8.24 -5.05 -30.06
N GLU A 67 8.83 -5.44 -28.95
CA GLU A 67 10.13 -6.13 -28.95
C GLU A 67 10.10 -7.46 -29.72
N ASN A 68 8.96 -8.13 -29.81
CA ASN A 68 8.83 -9.40 -30.53
C ASN A 68 8.94 -9.19 -32.04
N LEU A 69 8.39 -8.09 -32.58
CA LEU A 69 8.55 -7.72 -33.98
C LEU A 69 10.02 -7.41 -34.30
N LEU A 70 10.69 -6.59 -33.46
CA LEU A 70 12.06 -6.19 -33.68
C LEU A 70 13.01 -7.39 -33.74
N ILE A 71 12.91 -8.30 -32.78
CA ILE A 71 13.78 -9.49 -32.74
C ILE A 71 13.50 -10.43 -33.91
N LEU A 72 12.25 -10.61 -34.32
CA LEU A 72 11.89 -11.43 -35.48
C LEU A 72 12.45 -10.83 -36.76
N LEU A 73 12.28 -9.52 -36.99
CA LEU A 73 12.84 -8.83 -38.17
C LEU A 73 14.36 -8.91 -38.21
N ALA A 74 15.00 -8.65 -37.07
CA ALA A 74 16.46 -8.68 -36.99
C ALA A 74 17.03 -10.09 -37.20
N THR A 75 16.43 -11.12 -36.61
CA THR A 75 16.90 -12.51 -36.75
C THR A 75 16.57 -13.10 -38.12
N ALA A 76 15.40 -12.80 -38.68
CA ALA A 76 15.08 -13.17 -40.07
C ALA A 76 16.05 -12.48 -41.08
N GLY A 77 16.33 -11.19 -40.89
CA GLY A 77 17.33 -10.48 -41.67
C GLY A 77 18.74 -11.08 -41.53
N ALA A 78 19.14 -11.53 -40.35
CA ALA A 78 20.41 -12.22 -40.12
C ALA A 78 20.48 -13.56 -40.87
N PHE A 79 19.37 -14.28 -40.97
CA PHE A 79 19.28 -15.45 -41.87
C PHE A 79 19.49 -15.07 -43.33
N ALA A 80 18.90 -13.97 -43.80
CA ALA A 80 19.08 -13.49 -45.18
C ALA A 80 20.53 -13.10 -45.53
N VAL A 81 21.27 -12.57 -44.55
CA VAL A 81 22.70 -12.25 -44.72
C VAL A 81 23.64 -13.40 -44.28
N HIS A 82 23.10 -14.62 -44.16
CA HIS A 82 23.83 -15.86 -43.87
C HIS A 82 24.52 -15.95 -42.50
N ARG A 83 24.08 -15.14 -41.52
CA ARG A 83 24.56 -15.16 -40.15
C ARG A 83 23.70 -16.08 -39.24
N TYR A 84 23.54 -17.33 -39.68
CA TYR A 84 22.60 -18.30 -39.07
C TYR A 84 22.84 -18.52 -37.56
N SER A 85 24.11 -18.79 -37.16
CA SER A 85 24.47 -19.00 -35.75
C SER A 85 24.17 -17.79 -34.88
N GLU A 86 24.34 -16.57 -35.41
CA GLU A 86 24.08 -15.34 -34.67
C GLU A 86 22.57 -15.11 -34.50
N ALA A 87 21.80 -15.39 -35.55
CA ALA A 87 20.33 -15.30 -35.50
C ALA A 87 19.72 -16.22 -34.44
N VAL A 88 20.16 -17.50 -34.44
CA VAL A 88 19.70 -18.49 -33.46
C VAL A 88 20.13 -18.11 -32.05
N GLY A 89 21.40 -17.71 -31.87
CA GLY A 89 21.92 -17.26 -30.59
C GLY A 89 21.16 -16.04 -30.06
N ALA A 90 20.86 -15.07 -30.92
CA ALA A 90 20.06 -13.91 -30.60
C ALA A 90 18.66 -14.28 -30.10
N MET A 91 17.95 -15.12 -30.85
CA MET A 91 16.61 -15.57 -30.48
C MET A 91 16.62 -16.39 -29.18
N LEU A 92 17.64 -17.23 -28.97
CA LEU A 92 17.81 -18.03 -27.73
C LEU A 92 18.00 -17.13 -26.51
N PHE A 93 18.92 -16.17 -26.57
CA PHE A 93 19.15 -15.24 -25.47
C PHE A 93 17.92 -14.37 -25.19
N PHE A 94 17.22 -13.93 -26.22
CA PHE A 94 15.96 -13.20 -26.06
C PHE A 94 14.91 -14.04 -25.29
N GLN A 95 14.74 -15.32 -25.67
CA GLN A 95 13.79 -16.20 -24.99
C GLN A 95 14.21 -16.52 -23.54
N ILE A 96 15.52 -16.65 -23.28
CA ILE A 96 16.05 -16.80 -21.92
C ILE A 96 15.75 -15.52 -21.11
N GLY A 97 15.94 -14.33 -21.69
CA GLY A 97 15.57 -13.06 -21.07
C GLY A 97 14.09 -13.01 -20.69
N LYS A 98 13.20 -13.36 -21.62
CA LYS A 98 11.75 -13.47 -21.37
C LYS A 98 11.37 -14.52 -20.31
N LEU A 99 12.10 -15.63 -20.24
CA LEU A 99 11.92 -16.62 -19.18
C LEU A 99 12.33 -16.10 -17.81
N LEU A 100 13.47 -15.40 -17.72
CA LEU A 100 13.94 -14.76 -16.49
C LEU A 100 12.96 -13.68 -16.01
N GLU A 101 12.42 -12.89 -16.92
CA GLU A 101 11.35 -11.91 -16.66
C GLU A 101 10.14 -12.58 -15.99
N LEU A 102 9.60 -13.64 -16.59
CA LEU A 102 8.47 -14.40 -16.05
C LEU A 102 8.76 -15.02 -14.69
N ILE A 103 9.97 -15.56 -14.49
CA ILE A 103 10.40 -16.13 -13.21
C ILE A 103 10.48 -15.05 -12.15
N SER A 104 11.08 -13.91 -12.46
CA SER A 104 11.23 -12.77 -11.54
C SER A 104 9.88 -12.22 -11.10
N MET A 105 8.99 -11.91 -12.04
CA MET A 105 7.63 -11.47 -11.73
C MET A 105 6.85 -12.50 -10.90
N SER A 106 6.99 -13.80 -11.23
CA SER A 106 6.31 -14.86 -10.49
C SER A 106 6.86 -15.04 -9.07
N ARG A 107 8.16 -14.85 -8.86
CA ARG A 107 8.79 -14.91 -7.53
C ARG A 107 8.41 -13.72 -6.68
N THR A 108 8.41 -12.51 -7.23
CA THR A 108 8.01 -11.30 -6.50
C THR A 108 6.57 -11.38 -6.05
N ARG A 109 5.62 -11.73 -6.95
CA ARG A 109 4.23 -11.96 -6.57
C ARG A 109 4.09 -13.04 -5.48
N LYS A 110 4.80 -14.16 -5.60
CA LYS A 110 4.77 -15.21 -4.56
C LYS A 110 5.45 -14.80 -3.26
N SER A 111 6.48 -13.97 -3.29
CA SER A 111 7.07 -13.45 -2.06
C SER A 111 6.07 -12.54 -1.35
N ILE A 112 5.37 -11.67 -2.06
CA ILE A 112 4.29 -10.86 -1.52
C ILE A 112 3.17 -11.76 -0.98
N GLU A 113 2.71 -12.76 -1.74
CA GLU A 113 1.72 -13.75 -1.29
C GLU A 113 2.18 -14.58 -0.08
N LYS A 114 3.46 -14.94 0.02
CA LYS A 114 4.02 -15.69 1.16
C LYS A 114 4.18 -14.86 2.42
N PHE A 115 4.54 -13.58 2.28
CA PHE A 115 4.51 -12.64 3.40
C PHE A 115 3.07 -12.38 3.87
N MET A 116 2.08 -12.67 3.02
CA MET A 116 0.66 -12.59 3.24
C MET A 116 -0.01 -13.97 3.20
N ASP A 117 0.69 -15.02 3.64
CA ASP A 117 0.05 -16.34 3.89
C ASP A 117 -0.84 -16.25 5.14
N ILE A 118 -1.76 -15.27 5.06
CA ILE A 118 -2.79 -15.01 6.08
C ILE A 118 -4.08 -15.77 5.78
N ARG A 119 -4.20 -16.45 4.63
CA ARG A 119 -5.39 -17.24 4.29
C ARG A 119 -5.51 -18.48 5.17
N PRO A 120 -6.55 -18.58 5.97
CA PRO A 120 -6.86 -19.80 6.71
C PRO A 120 -7.23 -20.93 5.73
N GLN A 121 -6.80 -22.14 6.02
CA GLN A 121 -7.09 -23.29 5.16
C GLN A 121 -8.39 -24.00 5.52
N TYR A 122 -8.85 -23.87 6.76
CA TYR A 122 -10.07 -24.49 7.30
C TYR A 122 -10.60 -23.69 8.48
N ALA A 123 -11.82 -24.00 8.87
CA ALA A 123 -12.49 -23.51 10.08
C ALA A 123 -13.16 -24.65 10.82
N ASN A 124 -13.17 -24.60 12.15
CA ASN A 124 -13.91 -25.58 12.95
C ASN A 124 -15.28 -24.97 13.31
N LEU A 125 -16.32 -25.38 12.59
CA LEU A 125 -17.69 -24.96 12.85
C LEU A 125 -18.26 -25.74 14.05
N LYS A 126 -18.83 -25.04 15.02
CA LYS A 126 -19.52 -25.64 16.16
C LYS A 126 -20.88 -26.15 15.72
N ILE A 127 -21.14 -27.45 15.92
CA ILE A 127 -22.42 -28.11 15.63
C ILE A 127 -23.02 -28.75 16.91
N SER A 128 -24.29 -29.13 16.85
CA SER A 128 -24.96 -29.84 17.94
C SER A 128 -24.35 -31.23 18.13
N GLY A 129 -23.35 -31.35 19.00
CA GLY A 129 -22.66 -32.62 19.28
C GLY A 129 -21.17 -32.62 19.00
N GLY A 130 -20.57 -31.46 18.67
CA GLY A 130 -19.10 -31.35 18.47
C GLY A 130 -18.69 -30.24 17.55
N GLU A 131 -17.62 -30.48 16.81
CA GLU A 131 -17.10 -29.57 15.80
C GLU A 131 -16.99 -30.27 14.45
N MET A 132 -17.14 -29.51 13.37
CA MET A 132 -16.97 -29.98 12.00
C MET A 132 -15.99 -29.05 11.28
N GLN A 133 -14.98 -29.64 10.66
CA GLN A 133 -14.03 -28.89 9.85
C GLN A 133 -14.64 -28.57 8.49
N VAL A 134 -14.69 -27.29 8.14
CA VAL A 134 -15.27 -26.77 6.88
C VAL A 134 -14.29 -25.80 6.22
N PRO A 135 -14.34 -25.62 4.88
CA PRO A 135 -13.66 -24.51 4.22
C PRO A 135 -14.18 -23.17 4.77
N PRO A 136 -13.32 -22.14 4.92
CA PRO A 136 -13.76 -20.81 5.37
C PRO A 136 -14.83 -20.17 4.47
N GLU A 137 -14.86 -20.53 3.18
CA GLU A 137 -15.85 -20.07 2.20
C GLU A 137 -17.28 -20.53 2.51
N ASP A 138 -17.41 -21.62 3.23
CA ASP A 138 -18.72 -22.21 3.62
C ASP A 138 -19.29 -21.61 4.91
N LEU A 139 -18.53 -20.71 5.57
CA LEU A 139 -18.99 -20.03 6.79
C LEU A 139 -19.94 -18.89 6.48
N ASN A 140 -21.05 -18.87 7.22
CA ASN A 140 -22.04 -17.81 7.15
C ASN A 140 -22.03 -16.92 8.42
N PRO A 141 -22.39 -15.64 8.31
CA PRO A 141 -22.56 -14.75 9.47
C PRO A 141 -23.50 -15.36 10.52
N ARG A 142 -23.21 -15.11 11.79
CA ARG A 142 -23.87 -15.61 13.00
C ARG A 142 -23.55 -17.06 13.39
N GLN A 143 -22.88 -17.85 12.57
CA GLN A 143 -22.38 -19.17 12.98
C GLN A 143 -21.30 -19.02 14.06
N VAL A 144 -21.12 -20.07 14.88
CA VAL A 144 -20.10 -20.10 15.93
C VAL A 144 -18.97 -21.02 15.48
N ILE A 145 -17.75 -20.54 15.59
CA ILE A 145 -16.52 -21.27 15.26
C ILE A 145 -15.70 -21.49 16.53
N ILE A 146 -14.93 -22.57 16.55
CA ILE A 146 -13.98 -22.91 17.60
C ILE A 146 -12.57 -22.68 17.04
N ILE A 147 -11.75 -21.92 17.76
CA ILE A 147 -10.39 -21.58 17.36
C ILE A 147 -9.43 -22.09 18.43
N LYS A 148 -8.66 -23.13 18.09
CA LYS A 148 -7.71 -23.77 19.01
C LYS A 148 -6.37 -23.03 19.04
N PRO A 149 -5.53 -23.24 20.07
CA PRO A 149 -4.16 -22.73 20.09
C PRO A 149 -3.38 -23.12 18.83
N ARG A 150 -2.62 -22.16 18.27
CA ARG A 150 -1.84 -22.26 17.04
C ARG A 150 -2.66 -22.35 15.74
N GLU A 151 -3.98 -22.21 15.81
CA GLU A 151 -4.83 -22.09 14.63
C GLU A 151 -4.95 -20.65 14.17
N ARG A 152 -5.11 -20.47 12.86
CA ARG A 152 -5.45 -19.15 12.28
C ARG A 152 -6.93 -18.90 12.40
N ILE A 153 -7.29 -17.66 12.67
CA ILE A 153 -8.67 -17.18 12.68
C ILE A 153 -9.19 -17.21 11.25
N PRO A 154 -10.25 -17.98 10.96
CA PRO A 154 -10.70 -18.22 9.59
C PRO A 154 -11.43 -17.03 8.96
N VAL A 155 -12.25 -16.32 9.74
CA VAL A 155 -13.04 -15.17 9.30
C VAL A 155 -13.13 -14.15 10.44
N ASP A 156 -13.52 -12.93 10.13
CA ASP A 156 -13.74 -11.90 11.15
C ASP A 156 -14.89 -12.31 12.09
N ALA A 157 -14.65 -12.27 13.39
CA ALA A 157 -15.58 -12.77 14.39
C ALA A 157 -15.50 -11.99 15.71
N ILE A 158 -16.51 -12.19 16.58
CA ILE A 158 -16.51 -11.70 17.97
C ILE A 158 -16.39 -12.89 18.91
N VAL A 159 -15.48 -12.78 19.88
CA VAL A 159 -15.31 -13.79 20.93
C VAL A 159 -16.55 -13.88 21.79
N THR A 160 -17.16 -15.07 21.85
CA THR A 160 -18.35 -15.36 22.67
C THR A 160 -17.98 -16.12 23.94
N GLN A 161 -16.90 -16.92 23.92
CA GLN A 161 -16.41 -17.68 25.06
C GLN A 161 -14.89 -17.86 25.00
N GLY A 162 -14.24 -17.84 26.16
CA GLY A 162 -12.80 -18.01 26.29
C GLY A 162 -12.03 -16.69 26.36
N SER A 163 -10.74 -16.82 26.59
CA SER A 163 -9.76 -15.73 26.52
C SER A 163 -8.45 -16.27 25.98
N SER A 164 -7.71 -15.48 25.23
CA SER A 164 -6.44 -15.90 24.64
C SER A 164 -5.56 -14.70 24.30
N THR A 165 -4.40 -15.00 23.74
CA THR A 165 -3.49 -14.05 23.16
C THR A 165 -3.36 -14.34 21.68
N LEU A 166 -3.43 -13.33 20.84
CA LEU A 166 -3.34 -13.46 19.38
C LEU A 166 -2.04 -12.88 18.87
N ASP A 167 -1.39 -13.61 17.96
CA ASP A 167 -0.33 -13.05 17.11
C ASP A 167 -0.97 -12.38 15.90
N THR A 168 -0.90 -11.07 15.86
CA THR A 168 -1.45 -10.25 14.78
C THR A 168 -0.36 -9.77 13.81
N LYS A 169 0.90 -10.17 14.00
CA LYS A 169 2.06 -9.70 13.24
C LYS A 169 1.90 -9.77 11.72
N ALA A 170 1.23 -10.80 11.24
CA ALA A 170 1.00 -10.97 9.80
C ALA A 170 0.00 -9.96 9.22
N LEU A 171 -0.86 -9.36 10.06
CA LEU A 171 -1.86 -8.36 9.69
C LEU A 171 -1.38 -6.96 10.00
N THR A 172 -0.92 -6.74 11.23
CA THR A 172 -0.63 -5.41 11.76
C THR A 172 0.86 -5.06 11.71
N GLY A 173 1.74 -6.06 11.65
CA GLY A 173 3.18 -5.87 11.74
C GLY A 173 3.72 -5.82 13.17
N GLU A 174 2.83 -5.79 14.20
CA GLU A 174 3.22 -5.79 15.59
C GLU A 174 3.82 -7.11 16.03
N SER A 175 4.92 -7.02 16.78
CA SER A 175 5.53 -8.20 17.40
C SER A 175 4.94 -8.51 18.78
N GLU A 176 4.17 -7.58 19.36
CA GLU A 176 3.54 -7.76 20.66
C GLU A 176 2.19 -8.48 20.52
N PRO A 177 1.99 -9.61 21.19
CA PRO A 177 0.73 -10.35 21.08
C PRO A 177 -0.43 -9.62 21.76
N ARG A 178 -1.60 -9.57 21.08
CA ARG A 178 -2.80 -8.89 21.56
C ARG A 178 -3.66 -9.80 22.44
N HIS A 179 -4.00 -9.36 23.67
CA HIS A 179 -4.93 -10.07 24.52
C HIS A 179 -6.38 -9.87 24.07
N VAL A 180 -7.14 -10.97 24.04
CA VAL A 180 -8.56 -11.00 23.69
C VAL A 180 -9.40 -11.73 24.73
N LYS A 181 -10.60 -11.22 24.97
CA LYS A 181 -11.60 -11.74 25.92
C LYS A 181 -13.00 -11.69 25.29
N ILE A 182 -14.00 -12.19 26.02
CA ILE A 182 -15.39 -12.14 25.58
C ILE A 182 -15.76 -10.72 25.15
N GLY A 183 -16.38 -10.59 23.96
CA GLY A 183 -16.73 -9.33 23.30
C GLY A 183 -15.62 -8.71 22.45
N SER A 184 -14.40 -9.24 22.47
CA SER A 184 -13.32 -8.75 21.61
C SER A 184 -13.56 -9.11 20.16
N HIS A 185 -13.33 -8.15 19.25
CA HIS A 185 -13.25 -8.40 17.81
C HIS A 185 -11.93 -9.08 17.46
N ILE A 186 -12.00 -10.13 16.66
CA ILE A 186 -10.86 -10.89 16.16
C ILE A 186 -10.91 -10.93 14.63
N TYR A 187 -9.76 -10.74 14.00
CA TYR A 187 -9.64 -10.59 12.55
C TYR A 187 -9.06 -11.83 11.90
N SER A 188 -9.59 -12.18 10.74
CA SER A 188 -9.14 -13.33 9.95
C SER A 188 -7.64 -13.19 9.61
N GLY A 189 -6.91 -14.30 9.67
CA GLY A 189 -5.45 -14.31 9.42
C GLY A 189 -4.58 -14.21 10.65
N SER A 190 -5.06 -13.67 11.80
CA SER A 190 -4.35 -13.72 13.08
C SER A 190 -4.19 -15.17 13.58
N ILE A 191 -3.17 -15.44 14.38
CA ILE A 191 -2.92 -16.78 14.96
C ILE A 191 -3.30 -16.75 16.44
N ASN A 192 -4.11 -17.69 16.85
CA ASN A 192 -4.42 -17.90 18.25
C ASN A 192 -3.23 -18.59 18.96
N LEU A 193 -2.71 -18.01 20.05
CA LEU A 193 -1.49 -18.52 20.69
C LEU A 193 -1.74 -19.45 21.88
N SER A 194 -2.73 -19.16 22.73
CA SER A 194 -2.83 -19.78 24.06
C SER A 194 -4.13 -20.51 24.33
N GLY A 195 -5.25 -19.80 24.49
CA GLY A 195 -6.53 -20.36 24.90
C GLY A 195 -7.39 -20.87 23.75
N VAL A 196 -8.38 -21.71 24.02
CA VAL A 196 -9.44 -22.04 23.07
C VAL A 196 -10.46 -20.91 23.08
N LEU A 197 -10.83 -20.42 21.90
CA LEU A 197 -11.82 -19.38 21.72
C LEU A 197 -13.05 -19.93 21.01
N GLU A 198 -14.24 -19.60 21.48
CA GLU A 198 -15.44 -19.67 20.68
C GLU A 198 -15.78 -18.27 20.18
N ALA A 199 -16.05 -18.14 18.91
CA ALA A 199 -16.33 -16.85 18.29
C ALA A 199 -17.48 -16.92 17.30
N ARG A 200 -18.29 -15.87 17.27
CA ARG A 200 -19.41 -15.74 16.33
C ARG A 200 -18.95 -14.99 15.10
N VAL A 201 -19.15 -15.61 13.95
CA VAL A 201 -18.81 -15.06 12.62
C VAL A 201 -19.56 -13.75 12.37
N LEU A 202 -18.83 -12.72 11.95
CA LEU A 202 -19.38 -11.40 11.59
C LEU A 202 -19.58 -11.26 10.09
N LYS A 203 -18.58 -11.65 9.31
CA LYS A 203 -18.53 -11.47 7.86
C LYS A 203 -18.25 -12.80 7.16
N ALA A 204 -18.72 -12.94 5.92
CA ALA A 204 -18.35 -14.06 5.07
C ALA A 204 -16.85 -14.04 4.74
N SER A 205 -16.28 -15.18 4.36
CA SER A 205 -14.85 -15.32 4.07
C SER A 205 -14.37 -14.35 2.98
N ALA A 206 -15.18 -14.11 1.94
CA ALA A 206 -14.86 -13.16 0.86
C ALA A 206 -14.70 -11.71 1.37
N ASP A 207 -15.49 -11.33 2.38
CA ASP A 207 -15.49 -9.99 2.97
C ASP A 207 -14.60 -9.87 4.20
N SER A 208 -13.87 -10.94 4.56
CA SER A 208 -12.98 -10.96 5.72
C SER A 208 -11.77 -10.05 5.52
N THR A 209 -11.22 -9.55 6.61
CA THR A 209 -10.05 -8.67 6.62
C THR A 209 -8.89 -9.24 5.80
N ALA A 210 -8.55 -10.53 5.98
CA ALA A 210 -7.48 -11.18 5.21
C ALA A 210 -7.78 -11.19 3.70
N SER A 211 -9.01 -11.50 3.29
CA SER A 211 -9.40 -11.52 1.87
C SER A 211 -9.31 -10.14 1.24
N ARG A 212 -9.81 -9.11 1.92
CA ARG A 212 -9.74 -7.72 1.45
C ARG A 212 -8.31 -7.23 1.29
N ILE A 213 -7.42 -7.49 2.25
CA ILE A 213 -6.01 -7.13 2.15
C ILE A 213 -5.36 -7.79 0.93
N ILE A 214 -5.61 -9.08 0.71
CA ILE A 214 -5.09 -9.81 -0.45
C ILE A 214 -5.62 -9.23 -1.76
N ASP A 215 -6.91 -8.90 -1.83
CA ASP A 215 -7.53 -8.32 -3.01
C ASP A 215 -7.00 -6.91 -3.30
N MET A 216 -6.80 -6.07 -2.28
CA MET A 216 -6.20 -4.73 -2.47
C MET A 216 -4.80 -4.81 -3.06
N ILE A 217 -3.96 -5.71 -2.55
CA ILE A 217 -2.60 -5.90 -3.08
C ILE A 217 -2.61 -6.52 -4.47
N SER A 218 -3.52 -7.46 -4.72
CA SER A 218 -3.67 -8.09 -6.05
C SER A 218 -4.18 -7.10 -7.10
N ASN A 219 -5.02 -6.16 -6.71
CA ASN A 219 -5.60 -5.14 -7.58
C ASN A 219 -4.77 -3.85 -7.67
N ALA A 220 -3.68 -3.72 -6.90
CA ALA A 220 -2.77 -2.58 -6.98
C ALA A 220 -2.18 -2.38 -8.39
N ASP A 221 -2.06 -3.46 -9.19
CA ASP A 221 -1.65 -3.40 -10.60
C ASP A 221 -2.59 -2.57 -11.50
N ASN A 222 -3.84 -2.31 -11.10
CA ASN A 222 -4.80 -1.56 -11.90
C ASN A 222 -4.61 -0.03 -11.76
N ARG A 223 -3.97 0.44 -10.69
CA ARG A 223 -3.70 1.85 -10.39
C ARG A 223 -2.22 2.15 -10.58
N ARG A 224 -1.82 2.35 -11.85
CA ARG A 224 -0.41 2.49 -12.25
C ARG A 224 0.13 3.90 -12.01
N ALA A 225 1.36 3.97 -11.54
CA ALA A 225 2.14 5.19 -11.38
C ALA A 225 2.36 5.94 -12.71
N GLN A 226 2.54 7.26 -12.63
CA GLN A 226 2.85 8.07 -13.81
C GLN A 226 4.17 7.61 -14.44
N THR A 227 5.15 7.24 -13.63
CA THR A 227 6.46 6.73 -14.10
C THR A 227 6.33 5.38 -14.82
N GLU A 228 5.40 4.50 -14.41
CA GLU A 228 5.09 3.27 -15.17
C GLU A 228 4.46 3.58 -16.52
N ASN A 229 3.52 4.50 -16.55
CA ASN A 229 2.90 4.98 -17.79
C ASN A 229 3.91 5.67 -18.70
N PHE A 230 4.89 6.40 -18.13
CA PHE A 230 5.98 6.99 -18.89
C PHE A 230 6.86 5.93 -19.55
N ALA A 231 7.24 4.87 -18.84
CA ALA A 231 8.03 3.78 -19.43
C ALA A 231 7.30 3.10 -20.60
N GLU A 232 5.98 2.90 -20.48
CA GLU A 232 5.16 2.35 -21.59
C GLU A 232 5.02 3.33 -22.76
N LYS A 233 4.79 4.62 -22.48
CA LYS A 233 4.76 5.69 -23.50
C LYS A 233 6.09 5.84 -24.21
N PHE A 234 7.20 5.87 -23.44
CA PHE A 234 8.55 5.94 -23.99
C PHE A 234 8.79 4.81 -24.99
N THR A 235 8.49 3.57 -24.62
CA THR A 235 8.63 2.42 -25.51
C THR A 235 7.80 2.57 -26.79
N ARG A 236 6.59 3.11 -26.69
CA ARG A 236 5.71 3.33 -27.85
C ARG A 236 6.29 4.26 -28.91
N TYR A 237 7.03 5.30 -28.50
CA TYR A 237 7.66 6.25 -29.42
C TYR A 237 9.09 5.83 -29.79
N TYR A 238 9.83 5.31 -28.82
CA TYR A 238 11.22 4.87 -28.98
C TYR A 238 11.34 3.74 -30.01
N THR A 239 10.50 2.72 -29.94
CA THR A 239 10.61 1.54 -30.81
C THR A 239 10.45 1.87 -32.29
N PRO A 240 9.43 2.63 -32.77
CA PRO A 240 9.36 3.06 -34.16
C PRO A 240 10.53 3.94 -34.59
N LEU A 241 10.97 4.86 -33.73
CA LEU A 241 12.08 5.78 -34.02
C LEU A 241 13.39 5.01 -34.28
N VAL A 242 13.72 4.07 -33.38
CA VAL A 242 14.96 3.27 -33.54
C VAL A 242 14.83 2.24 -34.66
N THR A 243 13.63 1.75 -34.95
CA THR A 243 13.38 0.94 -36.14
C THR A 243 13.70 1.72 -37.43
N LEU A 244 13.20 2.95 -37.54
CA LEU A 244 13.52 3.85 -38.65
C LEU A 244 15.02 4.13 -38.72
N PHE A 245 15.65 4.43 -37.58
CA PHE A 245 17.10 4.64 -37.53
C PHE A 245 17.88 3.40 -37.99
N GLY A 246 17.52 2.20 -37.56
CA GLY A 246 18.14 0.95 -38.04
C GLY A 246 17.99 0.74 -39.54
N ILE A 247 16.85 1.07 -40.13
CA ILE A 247 16.62 1.03 -41.58
C ILE A 247 17.50 2.06 -42.29
N LEU A 248 17.62 3.27 -41.76
CA LEU A 248 18.48 4.31 -42.31
C LEU A 248 19.95 3.88 -42.29
N VAL A 249 20.43 3.24 -41.22
CA VAL A 249 21.78 2.66 -41.11
C VAL A 249 22.00 1.56 -42.17
N MET A 250 20.98 0.82 -42.56
CA MET A 250 21.08 -0.20 -43.62
C MET A 250 21.21 0.39 -45.01
N ILE A 251 20.53 1.52 -45.29
CA ILE A 251 20.33 2.04 -46.64
C ILE A 251 21.26 3.22 -46.96
N LEU A 252 21.34 4.22 -46.07
CA LEU A 252 22.03 5.47 -46.37
C LEU A 252 23.54 5.31 -46.59
N PRO A 253 24.31 4.62 -45.72
CA PRO A 253 25.77 4.59 -45.89
C PRO A 253 26.21 3.84 -47.16
N PRO A 254 25.61 2.72 -47.60
CA PRO A 254 25.93 2.12 -48.89
C PRO A 254 25.63 3.01 -50.09
N MET A 255 24.66 3.92 -49.97
CA MET A 255 24.33 4.88 -51.02
C MET A 255 25.26 6.10 -51.07
N MET A 256 25.83 6.48 -49.93
CA MET A 256 26.61 7.70 -49.77
C MET A 256 28.13 7.48 -49.91
N PHE A 257 28.63 6.28 -49.58
CA PHE A 257 30.05 5.98 -49.55
C PHE A 257 30.41 4.96 -50.63
N GLU A 258 31.26 5.36 -51.57
CA GLU A 258 31.84 4.46 -52.59
C GLU A 258 32.70 3.38 -51.91
N GLY A 259 32.43 2.10 -52.22
CA GLY A 259 33.11 0.95 -51.61
C GLY A 259 32.48 0.40 -50.33
N ALA A 260 31.39 0.97 -49.82
CA ALA A 260 30.66 0.44 -48.69
C ALA A 260 30.01 -0.91 -49.04
N GLN A 261 30.41 -1.97 -48.33
CA GLN A 261 29.81 -3.29 -48.51
C GLN A 261 28.37 -3.33 -47.97
N GLN A 262 27.40 -3.44 -48.85
CA GLN A 262 25.97 -3.45 -48.51
C GLN A 262 25.62 -4.47 -47.43
N GLY A 263 26.16 -5.70 -47.50
CA GLY A 263 25.91 -6.75 -46.51
C GLY A 263 26.38 -6.40 -45.09
N ALA A 264 27.53 -5.65 -45.00
CA ALA A 264 28.03 -5.20 -43.69
C ALA A 264 27.12 -4.14 -43.05
N TRP A 265 26.59 -3.21 -43.83
CA TRP A 265 25.68 -2.18 -43.33
C TRP A 265 24.28 -2.71 -43.00
N ILE A 266 23.76 -3.65 -43.81
CA ILE A 266 22.53 -4.38 -43.46
C ILE A 266 22.73 -5.07 -42.12
N TYR A 267 23.85 -5.77 -41.92
CA TYR A 267 24.11 -6.45 -40.65
C TYR A 267 24.22 -5.48 -39.47
N ARG A 268 24.87 -4.30 -39.62
CA ARG A 268 24.91 -3.25 -38.58
C ARG A 268 23.51 -2.75 -38.22
N GLY A 269 22.67 -2.47 -39.20
CA GLY A 269 21.29 -2.06 -38.94
C GLY A 269 20.46 -3.14 -38.24
N LEU A 270 20.70 -4.43 -38.56
CA LEU A 270 20.08 -5.53 -37.84
C LEU A 270 20.52 -5.60 -36.36
N ILE A 271 21.81 -5.30 -36.06
CA ILE A 271 22.31 -5.18 -34.69
C ILE A 271 21.63 -4.02 -33.98
N VAL A 272 21.46 -2.87 -34.64
CA VAL A 272 20.75 -1.70 -34.11
C VAL A 272 19.30 -2.10 -33.70
N LEU A 273 18.59 -2.85 -34.56
CA LEU A 273 17.25 -3.32 -34.24
C LEU A 273 17.20 -4.23 -33.00
N VAL A 274 18.18 -5.13 -32.86
CA VAL A 274 18.30 -5.99 -31.69
C VAL A 274 18.64 -5.19 -30.43
N ALA A 275 19.59 -4.27 -30.52
CA ALA A 275 20.01 -3.41 -29.40
C ALA A 275 18.88 -2.45 -28.96
N ALA A 276 17.91 -2.19 -29.82
CA ALA A 276 16.76 -1.34 -29.53
C ALA A 276 15.74 -1.91 -28.54
N CYS A 277 15.75 -3.23 -28.25
CA CYS A 277 14.78 -3.86 -27.37
C CYS A 277 14.83 -3.28 -25.93
N PRO A 278 13.76 -2.64 -25.41
CA PRO A 278 13.80 -2.00 -24.09
C PRO A 278 13.43 -2.98 -22.94
N CYS A 279 13.85 -4.27 -23.05
CA CYS A 279 13.41 -5.33 -22.13
C CYS A 279 13.71 -5.02 -20.65
N GLY A 280 14.88 -4.48 -20.34
CA GLY A 280 15.27 -4.15 -18.98
C GLY A 280 14.42 -3.04 -18.32
N LEU A 281 13.90 -2.11 -19.12
CA LEU A 281 13.09 -1.00 -18.65
C LEU A 281 11.69 -1.46 -18.28
N LEU A 282 11.04 -2.20 -19.19
CA LEU A 282 9.64 -2.62 -19.05
C LEU A 282 9.40 -3.53 -17.86
N VAL A 283 10.42 -4.25 -17.42
CA VAL A 283 10.31 -5.22 -16.31
C VAL A 283 10.72 -4.61 -14.98
N SER A 284 11.80 -3.81 -14.95
CA SER A 284 12.38 -3.32 -13.70
C SER A 284 11.49 -2.29 -12.99
N VAL A 285 10.76 -1.46 -13.74
CA VAL A 285 9.91 -0.41 -13.17
C VAL A 285 8.72 -0.98 -12.39
N PRO A 286 7.83 -1.81 -12.99
CA PRO A 286 6.75 -2.43 -12.23
C PRO A 286 7.25 -3.29 -11.06
N LEU A 287 8.38 -3.98 -11.24
CA LEU A 287 8.96 -4.82 -10.20
C LEU A 287 9.42 -4.01 -8.99
N ALA A 288 10.01 -2.83 -9.20
CA ALA A 288 10.40 -1.93 -8.13
C ALA A 288 9.19 -1.41 -7.35
N PHE A 289 8.10 -1.03 -8.05
CA PHE A 289 6.86 -0.60 -7.39
C PHE A 289 6.21 -1.73 -6.58
N LEU A 290 6.10 -2.92 -7.15
CA LEU A 290 5.61 -4.10 -6.42
C LEU A 290 6.48 -4.40 -5.20
N GLY A 291 7.80 -4.23 -5.33
CA GLY A 291 8.75 -4.34 -4.23
C GLY A 291 8.47 -3.33 -3.12
N GLY A 292 8.25 -2.06 -3.48
CA GLY A 292 7.93 -0.98 -2.56
C GLY A 292 6.60 -1.20 -1.82
N ILE A 293 5.53 -1.57 -2.55
CA ILE A 293 4.23 -1.90 -1.96
C ILE A 293 4.38 -3.08 -0.98
N GLY A 294 5.11 -4.13 -1.38
CA GLY A 294 5.37 -5.28 -0.50
C GLY A 294 6.23 -4.93 0.73
N ALA A 295 7.17 -4.00 0.61
CA ALA A 295 7.95 -3.50 1.74
C ALA A 295 7.09 -2.67 2.71
N ALA A 296 6.22 -1.79 2.19
CA ALA A 296 5.28 -1.01 2.99
C ALA A 296 4.29 -1.90 3.76
N SER A 297 3.74 -2.92 3.09
CA SER A 297 2.83 -3.88 3.72
C SER A 297 3.47 -4.62 4.90
N ARG A 298 4.76 -4.97 4.82
CA ARG A 298 5.49 -5.59 5.95
C ARG A 298 5.68 -4.65 7.14
N GLN A 299 5.63 -3.35 6.89
CA GLN A 299 5.72 -2.30 7.91
C GLN A 299 4.33 -1.85 8.41
N GLY A 300 3.28 -2.65 8.16
CA GLY A 300 1.93 -2.33 8.59
C GLY A 300 1.27 -1.19 7.80
N VAL A 301 1.75 -0.90 6.58
CA VAL A 301 1.18 0.13 5.71
C VAL A 301 0.69 -0.49 4.40
N LEU A 302 -0.61 -0.45 4.17
CA LEU A 302 -1.23 -0.96 2.96
C LEU A 302 -1.39 0.16 1.93
N ILE A 303 -0.77 0.03 0.77
CA ILE A 303 -0.84 1.00 -0.33
C ILE A 303 -1.63 0.38 -1.49
N LYS A 304 -2.72 1.02 -1.91
CA LYS A 304 -3.67 0.48 -2.89
C LYS A 304 -3.20 0.55 -4.36
N GLY A 305 -2.05 1.17 -4.62
CA GLY A 305 -1.53 1.28 -5.99
C GLY A 305 -0.15 1.94 -6.08
N SER A 306 0.55 1.70 -7.19
CA SER A 306 1.86 2.30 -7.45
C SER A 306 1.77 3.82 -7.65
N ASN A 307 0.64 4.33 -8.16
CA ASN A 307 0.38 5.77 -8.25
C ASN A 307 0.39 6.46 -6.89
N PHE A 308 -0.18 5.85 -5.84
CA PHE A 308 -0.18 6.41 -4.50
C PHE A 308 1.18 6.32 -3.83
N LEU A 309 1.95 5.27 -4.13
CA LEU A 309 3.34 5.18 -3.69
C LEU A 309 4.19 6.25 -4.37
N GLU A 310 3.99 6.54 -5.65
CA GLU A 310 4.67 7.64 -6.34
C GLU A 310 4.24 8.99 -5.78
N ALA A 311 2.93 9.24 -5.58
CA ALA A 311 2.39 10.46 -5.00
C ALA A 311 2.97 10.72 -3.61
N LEU A 312 3.00 9.70 -2.72
CA LEU A 312 3.56 9.81 -1.37
C LEU A 312 5.04 10.22 -1.36
N SER A 313 5.81 9.84 -2.39
CA SER A 313 7.21 10.29 -2.51
C SER A 313 7.34 11.79 -2.74
N LYS A 314 6.29 12.41 -3.31
CA LYS A 314 6.18 13.83 -3.66
C LYS A 314 5.32 14.63 -2.66
N ALA A 315 4.88 14.00 -1.57
CA ALA A 315 4.07 14.67 -0.57
C ALA A 315 4.90 15.73 0.16
N GLU A 316 4.47 17.00 0.09
CA GLU A 316 5.10 18.16 0.69
C GLU A 316 4.23 18.78 1.78
N THR A 317 2.92 18.45 1.82
CA THR A 317 1.98 18.89 2.85
C THR A 317 1.23 17.70 3.41
N PHE A 318 1.18 17.60 4.73
CA PHE A 318 0.36 16.65 5.47
C PHE A 318 -0.72 17.40 6.26
N VAL A 319 -1.96 17.12 5.96
CA VAL A 319 -3.12 17.62 6.68
C VAL A 319 -3.65 16.53 7.59
N PHE A 320 -3.74 16.80 8.86
CA PHE A 320 -4.19 15.84 9.88
C PHE A 320 -5.55 16.25 10.43
N ASP A 321 -6.48 15.30 10.54
CA ASP A 321 -7.57 15.48 11.48
C ASP A 321 -7.06 15.46 12.91
N LYS A 322 -7.76 16.12 13.83
CA LYS A 322 -7.37 16.13 15.24
C LYS A 322 -7.80 14.85 15.96
N THR A 323 -9.11 14.61 16.00
CA THR A 323 -9.74 13.62 16.89
C THR A 323 -9.57 12.21 16.35
N GLY A 324 -9.02 11.30 17.16
CA GLY A 324 -8.76 9.92 16.72
C GLY A 324 -7.52 9.77 15.81
N THR A 325 -6.93 10.88 15.34
CA THR A 325 -5.74 10.92 14.47
C THR A 325 -4.53 11.44 15.23
N LEU A 326 -4.41 12.74 15.47
CA LEU A 326 -3.34 13.32 16.29
C LEU A 326 -3.54 13.03 17.78
N THR A 327 -4.78 12.76 18.17
CA THR A 327 -5.18 12.36 19.51
C THR A 327 -5.67 10.90 19.53
N GLU A 328 -5.74 10.31 20.72
CA GLU A 328 -6.20 8.92 20.88
C GLU A 328 -7.72 8.78 20.69
N GLY A 329 -8.48 9.89 20.61
CA GLY A 329 -9.94 9.89 20.64
C GLY A 329 -10.51 9.42 21.98
N VAL A 330 -9.65 9.32 22.98
CA VAL A 330 -10.00 8.93 24.34
C VAL A 330 -9.93 10.17 25.22
N PHE A 331 -11.07 10.52 25.77
CA PHE A 331 -11.16 11.61 26.73
C PHE A 331 -10.64 11.16 28.09
N ARG A 332 -9.86 12.01 28.77
CA ARG A 332 -9.42 11.78 30.14
C ARG A 332 -9.68 12.98 31.01
N VAL A 333 -10.02 12.70 32.26
CA VAL A 333 -10.12 13.74 33.29
C VAL A 333 -8.74 14.33 33.52
N LYS A 334 -8.58 15.63 33.21
CA LYS A 334 -7.35 16.40 33.42
C LYS A 334 -7.31 16.95 34.82
N GLU A 335 -8.45 17.52 35.26
CA GLU A 335 -8.52 18.21 36.55
C GLU A 335 -9.97 18.14 37.07
N VAL A 336 -10.10 18.01 38.40
CA VAL A 336 -11.36 18.10 39.14
C VAL A 336 -11.32 19.36 40.00
N CYS A 337 -12.17 20.34 39.68
CA CYS A 337 -12.20 21.67 40.28
C CYS A 337 -13.49 21.88 41.09
N PRO A 338 -13.51 21.45 42.35
CA PRO A 338 -14.67 21.63 43.23
C PRO A 338 -14.78 23.08 43.71
N LYS A 339 -16.01 23.51 44.03
CA LYS A 339 -16.30 24.81 44.64
C LYS A 339 -16.84 24.65 46.06
N SER A 340 -17.80 23.77 46.27
CA SER A 340 -18.54 23.60 47.52
C SER A 340 -18.44 22.22 48.15
N ILE A 341 -17.89 21.25 47.43
CA ILE A 341 -17.73 19.83 47.86
C ILE A 341 -16.29 19.39 47.64
N THR A 342 -15.94 18.15 48.05
CA THR A 342 -14.58 17.62 47.83
C THR A 342 -14.37 17.18 46.38
N PRO A 343 -13.11 17.12 45.89
CA PRO A 343 -12.83 16.61 44.50
C PRO A 343 -13.34 15.20 44.32
N GLU A 344 -13.18 14.34 45.32
CA GLU A 344 -13.62 12.94 45.28
C GLU A 344 -15.14 12.84 45.19
N GLU A 345 -15.89 13.66 45.98
CA GLU A 345 -17.34 13.70 45.96
C GLU A 345 -17.86 14.26 44.64
N LEU A 346 -17.23 15.31 44.09
CA LEU A 346 -17.60 15.87 42.77
C LEU A 346 -17.45 14.82 41.65
N LEU A 347 -16.33 14.09 41.65
CA LEU A 347 -16.07 13.06 40.66
C LEU A 347 -17.03 11.86 40.83
N GLU A 348 -17.28 11.42 42.09
CA GLU A 348 -18.25 10.35 42.38
C GLU A 348 -19.63 10.70 41.88
N LEU A 349 -20.20 11.83 42.33
CA LEU A 349 -21.54 12.24 41.94
C LEU A 349 -21.69 12.38 40.42
N THR A 350 -20.66 12.95 39.75
CA THR A 350 -20.65 13.10 38.28
C THR A 350 -20.61 11.75 37.58
N ALA A 351 -19.77 10.81 38.04
CA ALA A 351 -19.68 9.47 37.47
C ALA A 351 -20.97 8.66 37.64
N TYR A 352 -21.67 8.84 38.77
CA TYR A 352 -22.97 8.23 39.00
C TYR A 352 -24.07 8.86 38.12
N GLY A 353 -24.11 10.19 38.01
CA GLY A 353 -25.08 10.89 37.14
C GLY A 353 -24.94 10.52 35.68
N GLU A 354 -23.72 10.33 35.21
CA GLU A 354 -23.37 9.94 33.82
C GLU A 354 -23.42 8.41 33.58
N ALA A 355 -23.85 7.61 34.58
CA ALA A 355 -23.77 6.15 34.48
C ALA A 355 -24.60 5.52 33.35
N TYR A 356 -25.69 6.16 32.95
CA TYR A 356 -26.57 5.70 31.88
C TYR A 356 -26.34 6.43 30.55
N SER A 357 -25.55 7.50 30.54
CA SER A 357 -25.25 8.24 29.32
C SER A 357 -24.33 7.43 28.39
N SER A 358 -24.60 7.49 27.10
CA SER A 358 -23.79 6.90 26.04
C SER A 358 -22.70 7.85 25.51
N HIS A 359 -22.62 9.07 26.05
CA HIS A 359 -21.65 10.06 25.61
C HIS A 359 -20.20 9.60 25.90
N PRO A 360 -19.23 9.80 24.99
CA PRO A 360 -17.83 9.39 25.22
C PRO A 360 -17.20 9.91 26.52
N ILE A 361 -17.56 11.13 26.93
CA ILE A 361 -17.13 11.76 28.18
C ILE A 361 -17.55 10.96 29.42
N SER A 362 -18.72 10.34 29.39
CA SER A 362 -19.26 9.56 30.52
C SER A 362 -18.39 8.34 30.84
N GLY A 363 -17.79 7.74 29.78
CA GLY A 363 -16.82 6.65 29.94
C GLY A 363 -15.57 7.10 30.74
N SER A 364 -15.04 8.26 30.41
CA SER A 364 -13.85 8.83 31.03
C SER A 364 -14.08 9.22 32.51
N LEU A 365 -15.25 9.72 32.82
CA LEU A 365 -15.64 10.06 34.20
C LEU A 365 -15.75 8.79 35.06
N ARG A 366 -16.33 7.72 34.53
CA ARG A 366 -16.42 6.41 35.22
C ARG A 366 -15.05 5.76 35.40
N GLU A 367 -14.17 5.86 34.39
CA GLU A 367 -12.81 5.35 34.47
C GLU A 367 -11.99 6.11 35.52
N ALA A 368 -12.11 7.44 35.55
CA ALA A 368 -11.42 8.28 36.54
C ALA A 368 -11.91 8.01 37.95
N TYR A 369 -13.22 7.72 38.15
CA TYR A 369 -13.76 7.32 39.44
C TYR A 369 -13.19 5.97 39.92
N GLY A 370 -12.93 5.02 38.99
CA GLY A 370 -12.17 3.80 39.24
C GLY A 370 -12.83 2.77 40.17
N ARG A 371 -14.11 2.95 40.54
CA ARG A 371 -14.87 2.05 41.39
C ARG A 371 -16.15 1.58 40.69
N PRO A 372 -16.66 0.39 41.00
CA PRO A 372 -17.94 -0.08 40.48
C PRO A 372 -19.08 0.88 40.85
N ILE A 373 -19.92 1.22 39.88
CA ILE A 373 -21.10 2.05 40.10
C ILE A 373 -22.26 1.18 40.60
N ASP A 374 -22.74 1.47 41.80
CA ASP A 374 -23.96 0.84 42.35
C ASP A 374 -25.19 1.55 41.77
N LYS A 375 -25.84 0.88 40.86
CA LYS A 375 -27.02 1.40 40.16
C LYS A 375 -28.21 1.62 41.09
N ALA A 376 -28.25 1.00 42.27
CA ALA A 376 -29.33 1.19 43.26
C ALA A 376 -29.33 2.61 43.86
N ARG A 377 -28.21 3.32 43.83
CA ARG A 377 -28.09 4.71 44.30
C ARG A 377 -28.61 5.74 43.29
N ILE A 378 -28.89 5.33 42.02
CA ILE A 378 -29.32 6.21 40.95
C ILE A 378 -30.82 6.17 40.80
N GLY A 379 -31.45 7.32 40.94
CA GLY A 379 -32.90 7.50 40.71
C GLY A 379 -33.23 7.87 39.26
N ALA A 380 -34.07 8.90 39.08
CA ALA A 380 -34.45 9.39 37.75
C ALA A 380 -33.25 10.05 37.04
N VAL A 381 -33.07 9.76 35.74
CA VAL A 381 -32.09 10.43 34.86
C VAL A 381 -32.85 10.96 33.63
N ARG A 382 -32.56 12.22 33.26
CA ARG A 382 -33.14 12.88 32.10
C ARG A 382 -32.04 13.57 31.30
N GLU A 383 -31.83 13.15 30.06
CA GLU A 383 -30.84 13.76 29.16
C GLU A 383 -31.43 14.93 28.34
N PHE A 384 -30.64 15.98 28.15
CA PHE A 384 -30.89 17.11 27.27
C PHE A 384 -29.84 17.10 26.16
N PRO A 385 -30.17 16.59 24.96
CA PRO A 385 -29.19 16.42 23.88
C PRO A 385 -28.44 17.73 23.56
N GLY A 386 -27.10 17.66 23.58
CA GLY A 386 -26.23 18.81 23.31
C GLY A 386 -26.04 19.80 24.48
N PHE A 387 -26.67 19.58 25.62
CA PHE A 387 -26.58 20.46 26.80
C PHE A 387 -26.03 19.74 28.04
N GLY A 388 -26.61 18.60 28.44
CA GLY A 388 -26.25 17.86 29.63
C GLY A 388 -27.35 16.92 30.10
N LEU A 389 -27.40 16.65 31.40
CA LEU A 389 -28.40 15.80 32.02
C LEU A 389 -28.76 16.24 33.41
N GLU A 390 -29.96 15.85 33.86
CA GLU A 390 -30.41 15.87 35.25
C GLU A 390 -30.43 14.44 35.78
N ALA A 391 -29.96 14.23 37.00
CA ALA A 391 -29.96 12.94 37.65
C ALA A 391 -30.24 13.06 39.14
N VAL A 392 -30.81 12.04 39.74
CA VAL A 392 -30.94 11.93 41.19
C VAL A 392 -30.00 10.82 41.67
N VAL A 393 -29.04 11.17 42.55
CA VAL A 393 -28.07 10.23 43.12
C VAL A 393 -28.10 10.36 44.65
N ASP A 394 -28.36 9.29 45.36
CA ASP A 394 -28.52 9.26 46.82
C ASP A 394 -29.53 10.31 47.35
N GLY A 395 -30.57 10.61 46.58
CA GLY A 395 -31.57 11.61 46.90
C GLY A 395 -31.16 13.06 46.60
N LYS A 396 -29.89 13.34 46.19
CA LYS A 396 -29.40 14.64 45.71
C LYS A 396 -29.79 14.85 44.25
N GLN A 397 -30.25 16.05 43.93
CA GLN A 397 -30.54 16.42 42.55
C GLN A 397 -29.25 16.95 41.90
N LEU A 398 -28.87 16.34 40.80
CA LEU A 398 -27.67 16.70 40.02
C LEU A 398 -28.06 17.29 38.68
N GLU A 399 -27.40 18.37 38.28
CA GLU A 399 -27.42 18.95 36.95
C GLU A 399 -26.01 18.99 36.41
N ILE A 400 -25.77 18.19 35.38
CA ILE A 400 -24.44 17.95 34.81
C ILE A 400 -24.48 18.36 33.35
N GLY A 401 -23.59 19.25 32.92
CA GLY A 401 -23.59 19.65 31.52
C GLY A 401 -22.56 20.74 31.17
N ASN A 402 -22.73 21.29 29.95
CA ASN A 402 -21.85 22.35 29.48
C ASN A 402 -22.25 23.74 30.02
N SER A 403 -21.47 24.77 29.73
CA SER A 403 -21.73 26.15 30.16
C SER A 403 -23.07 26.70 29.66
N LYS A 404 -23.58 26.24 28.51
CA LYS A 404 -24.91 26.64 27.99
C LYS A 404 -26.01 26.08 28.86
N PHE A 405 -25.86 24.83 29.34
CA PHE A 405 -26.80 24.20 30.24
C PHE A 405 -26.84 24.92 31.60
N MET A 406 -25.69 25.26 32.16
CA MET A 406 -25.60 26.01 33.41
C MET A 406 -26.27 27.41 33.31
N ASN A 407 -26.04 28.12 32.18
CA ASN A 407 -26.71 29.40 31.90
C ASN A 407 -28.24 29.25 31.81
N GLN A 408 -28.71 28.17 31.16
CA GLN A 408 -30.14 27.92 30.96
C GLN A 408 -30.85 27.61 32.29
N GLN A 409 -30.14 26.96 33.20
CA GLN A 409 -30.61 26.66 34.56
C GLN A 409 -30.38 27.84 35.54
N GLY A 410 -29.74 28.91 35.10
CA GLY A 410 -29.55 30.12 35.91
C GLY A 410 -28.38 30.07 36.89
N TYR A 411 -27.46 29.14 36.74
CA TYR A 411 -26.29 29.02 37.63
C TYR A 411 -25.18 30.00 37.29
N PHE A 412 -24.59 30.61 38.31
CA PHE A 412 -23.31 31.32 38.18
C PHE A 412 -22.18 30.29 38.27
N TYR A 413 -21.62 29.92 37.11
CA TYR A 413 -20.51 28.99 37.04
C TYR A 413 -19.15 29.69 36.86
N GLN A 414 -18.10 29.01 37.23
CA GLN A 414 -16.73 29.46 37.03
C GLN A 414 -16.37 29.35 35.54
N ARG A 415 -15.93 30.46 34.93
CA ARG A 415 -15.36 30.41 33.59
C ARG A 415 -14.04 29.68 33.64
N VAL A 416 -13.93 28.62 32.86
CA VAL A 416 -12.74 27.79 32.74
C VAL A 416 -11.75 28.53 31.86
N ALA A 417 -10.60 28.89 32.41
CA ALA A 417 -9.49 29.50 31.66
C ALA A 417 -8.65 28.43 30.95
N ASP A 418 -8.61 27.22 31.53
CA ASP A 418 -7.85 26.09 31.04
C ASP A 418 -8.50 25.42 29.82
N ILE A 419 -7.69 24.74 29.05
CA ILE A 419 -8.03 24.15 27.78
C ILE A 419 -8.56 22.75 27.98
N GLY A 420 -9.76 22.51 27.45
CA GLY A 420 -10.48 21.24 27.54
C GLY A 420 -11.99 21.44 27.49
N THR A 421 -12.72 20.34 27.58
CA THR A 421 -14.18 20.35 27.75
C THR A 421 -14.50 20.37 29.23
N ALA A 422 -15.09 21.47 29.71
CA ALA A 422 -15.55 21.57 31.07
C ALA A 422 -16.93 20.94 31.22
N VAL A 423 -17.03 19.94 32.07
CA VAL A 423 -18.29 19.37 32.55
C VAL A 423 -18.61 20.05 33.88
N HIS A 424 -19.57 20.98 33.85
CA HIS A 424 -20.04 21.68 35.04
C HIS A 424 -21.06 20.84 35.79
N VAL A 425 -21.05 20.95 37.10
CA VAL A 425 -21.92 20.19 37.99
C VAL A 425 -22.58 21.12 39.01
N ALA A 426 -23.88 21.03 39.15
CA ALA A 426 -24.65 21.60 40.25
C ALA A 426 -25.29 20.48 41.06
N VAL A 427 -25.42 20.68 42.35
CA VAL A 427 -25.99 19.71 43.32
C VAL A 427 -27.00 20.43 44.19
N ASP A 428 -28.22 19.93 44.26
CA ASP A 428 -29.33 20.48 45.05
C ASP A 428 -29.55 22.00 44.84
N GLY A 429 -29.41 22.46 43.60
CA GLY A 429 -29.60 23.87 43.22
C GLY A 429 -28.41 24.79 43.44
N GLU A 430 -27.24 24.26 43.87
CA GLU A 430 -26.01 25.03 44.06
C GLU A 430 -24.92 24.53 43.10
N TYR A 431 -24.17 25.48 42.50
CA TYR A 431 -23.03 25.15 41.64
C TYR A 431 -21.88 24.53 42.45
N ALA A 432 -21.61 23.24 42.20
CA ALA A 432 -20.64 22.44 42.97
C ALA A 432 -19.21 22.47 42.43
N GLY A 433 -19.06 22.76 41.10
CA GLY A 433 -17.73 22.81 40.50
C GLY A 433 -17.75 22.34 39.02
N TYR A 434 -16.57 22.06 38.50
CA TYR A 434 -16.44 21.49 37.14
C TYR A 434 -15.33 20.41 37.08
N ILE A 435 -15.45 19.54 36.09
CA ILE A 435 -14.43 18.56 35.75
C ILE A 435 -13.92 18.89 34.36
N LEU A 436 -12.61 19.09 34.22
CA LEU A 436 -11.96 19.39 32.96
C LEU A 436 -11.53 18.09 32.29
N ILE A 437 -11.99 17.88 31.07
CA ILE A 437 -11.72 16.70 30.30
C ILE A 437 -10.97 17.11 29.04
N THR A 438 -9.89 16.39 28.70
CA THR A 438 -9.09 16.65 27.51
C THR A 438 -8.93 15.35 26.71
N ASP A 439 -8.83 15.51 25.40
CA ASP A 439 -8.41 14.44 24.51
C ASP A 439 -6.88 14.27 24.59
N VAL A 440 -6.41 13.03 24.59
CA VAL A 440 -5.00 12.70 24.80
C VAL A 440 -4.25 12.75 23.48
N VAL A 441 -3.23 13.62 23.39
CA VAL A 441 -2.35 13.69 22.22
C VAL A 441 -1.47 12.43 22.15
N ARG A 442 -1.44 11.79 20.97
CA ARG A 442 -0.61 10.60 20.75
C ARG A 442 0.87 10.93 20.87
N LYS A 443 1.63 10.08 21.56
CA LYS A 443 3.08 10.24 21.72
C LYS A 443 3.82 10.19 20.38
N GLU A 444 3.29 9.41 19.44
CA GLU A 444 3.81 9.21 18.09
C GLU A 444 3.66 10.47 17.24
N ALA A 445 2.58 11.25 17.43
CA ALA A 445 2.32 12.49 16.70
C ALA A 445 3.50 13.47 16.83
N GLY A 446 3.99 13.71 18.04
CA GLY A 446 5.12 14.61 18.24
C GLY A 446 6.43 14.13 17.60
N ARG A 447 6.63 12.81 17.47
CA ARG A 447 7.80 12.24 16.77
C ARG A 447 7.68 12.39 15.26
N LEU A 448 6.49 12.08 14.70
CA LEU A 448 6.19 12.26 13.28
C LEU A 448 6.38 13.72 12.86
N LEU A 449 5.74 14.66 13.54
CA LEU A 449 5.79 16.09 13.19
C LEU A 449 7.21 16.67 13.26
N LYS A 450 8.01 16.28 14.25
CA LYS A 450 9.43 16.64 14.28
C LYS A 450 10.21 16.08 13.08
N TRP A 451 9.86 14.89 12.63
CA TRP A 451 10.49 14.28 11.46
C TRP A 451 10.05 14.98 10.17
N LEU A 452 8.75 15.27 10.00
CA LEU A 452 8.22 16.02 8.86
C LEU A 452 8.91 17.37 8.72
N LYS A 453 9.03 18.12 9.83
CA LYS A 453 9.71 19.41 9.86
C LYS A 453 11.18 19.32 9.44
N LYS A 454 11.92 18.25 9.82
CA LYS A 454 13.29 18.01 9.34
C LYS A 454 13.36 17.72 7.84
N GLN A 455 12.29 17.20 7.25
CA GLN A 455 12.19 16.93 5.83
C GLN A 455 11.65 18.10 5.02
N GLN A 456 11.36 19.25 5.66
CA GLN A 456 10.75 20.44 5.08
C GLN A 456 9.35 20.13 4.51
N ILE A 457 8.61 19.23 5.17
CA ILE A 457 7.24 18.87 4.84
C ILE A 457 6.34 19.63 5.80
N GLU A 458 5.36 20.36 5.27
CA GLU A 458 4.38 21.11 6.06
C GLU A 458 3.41 20.18 6.79
N ALA A 459 3.04 20.59 8.00
CA ALA A 459 2.08 19.87 8.83
C ALA A 459 0.94 20.82 9.25
N VAL A 460 -0.25 20.50 8.79
CA VAL A 460 -1.48 21.27 8.99
C VAL A 460 -2.45 20.43 9.81
N MET A 461 -3.20 21.04 10.71
CA MET A 461 -4.32 20.39 11.40
C MET A 461 -5.64 21.02 11.02
N ILE A 462 -6.63 20.19 10.72
CA ILE A 462 -8.02 20.64 10.53
C ILE A 462 -8.92 19.93 11.54
N THR A 463 -9.89 20.65 12.12
CA THR A 463 -10.77 20.07 13.14
C THR A 463 -12.11 20.82 13.22
N GLY A 464 -13.17 20.10 13.61
CA GLY A 464 -14.45 20.68 13.98
C GLY A 464 -14.48 21.27 15.39
N ASP A 465 -13.41 21.11 16.17
CA ASP A 465 -13.34 21.61 17.54
C ASP A 465 -13.21 23.13 17.61
N ASN A 466 -13.45 23.65 18.83
CA ASN A 466 -13.29 25.07 19.14
C ASN A 466 -11.82 25.50 18.91
N GLU A 467 -11.66 26.71 18.39
CA GLU A 467 -10.38 27.35 18.06
C GLU A 467 -9.34 27.27 19.20
N ARG A 468 -9.74 27.57 20.46
CA ARG A 468 -8.85 27.52 21.61
C ARG A 468 -8.25 26.12 21.87
N VAL A 469 -9.07 25.09 21.76
CA VAL A 469 -8.64 23.70 21.93
C VAL A 469 -7.70 23.28 20.81
N ALA A 470 -8.03 23.66 19.59
CA ALA A 470 -7.22 23.38 18.42
C ALA A 470 -5.85 24.08 18.47
N GLU A 471 -5.82 25.38 18.82
CA GLU A 471 -4.58 26.13 18.96
C GLU A 471 -3.63 25.57 20.04
N ASP A 472 -4.18 25.04 21.15
CA ASP A 472 -3.35 24.45 22.19
C ASP A 472 -2.67 23.17 21.70
N VAL A 473 -3.41 22.28 21.06
CA VAL A 473 -2.85 21.06 20.44
C VAL A 473 -1.81 21.45 19.38
N ALA A 474 -2.10 22.45 18.54
CA ALA A 474 -1.18 22.94 17.52
C ALA A 474 0.12 23.48 18.13
N ARG A 475 0.02 24.24 19.21
CA ARG A 475 1.18 24.78 19.96
C ARG A 475 1.99 23.67 20.60
N GLN A 476 1.34 22.69 21.24
CA GLN A 476 1.98 21.54 21.85
C GLN A 476 2.75 20.71 20.83
N LEU A 477 2.17 20.49 19.65
CA LEU A 477 2.72 19.68 18.57
C LEU A 477 3.63 20.48 17.63
N LYS A 478 3.65 21.81 17.71
CA LYS A 478 4.42 22.74 16.85
C LYS A 478 4.03 22.59 15.38
N LEU A 479 2.73 22.52 15.11
CA LEU A 479 2.16 22.51 13.76
C LEU A 479 2.41 23.85 13.06
N ASP A 480 2.47 23.81 11.73
CA ASP A 480 2.70 25.02 10.93
C ASP A 480 1.40 25.84 10.78
N TYR A 481 0.25 25.17 10.58
CA TYR A 481 -1.07 25.79 10.46
C TYR A 481 -2.15 24.99 11.19
N VAL A 482 -3.22 25.69 11.62
CA VAL A 482 -4.40 25.08 12.24
C VAL A 482 -5.68 25.75 11.73
N TYR A 483 -6.68 24.95 11.40
CA TYR A 483 -8.02 25.40 11.01
C TYR A 483 -9.04 24.70 11.89
N ALA A 484 -9.79 25.47 12.65
CA ALA A 484 -10.70 25.01 13.68
C ALA A 484 -12.15 25.38 13.37
N GLY A 485 -13.10 24.72 14.03
CA GLY A 485 -14.53 24.99 13.90
C GLY A 485 -15.14 24.60 12.56
N LEU A 486 -14.47 23.74 11.79
CA LEU A 486 -14.89 23.34 10.45
C LEU A 486 -15.97 22.26 10.48
N MET A 487 -17.05 22.47 9.73
CA MET A 487 -18.01 21.42 9.40
C MET A 487 -17.39 20.42 8.41
N PRO A 488 -17.92 19.17 8.32
CA PRO A 488 -17.34 18.16 7.43
C PRO A 488 -17.19 18.60 5.97
N GLU A 489 -18.14 19.36 5.44
CA GLU A 489 -18.10 19.90 4.08
C GLU A 489 -17.03 20.99 3.93
N GLU A 490 -16.85 21.84 4.95
CA GLU A 490 -15.82 22.87 4.98
C GLU A 490 -14.42 22.29 5.06
N LYS A 491 -14.24 21.14 5.72
CA LYS A 491 -12.96 20.41 5.72
C LYS A 491 -12.55 19.99 4.31
N VAL A 492 -13.50 19.52 3.49
CA VAL A 492 -13.23 19.12 2.09
C VAL A 492 -12.81 20.34 1.28
N GLU A 493 -13.53 21.47 1.42
CA GLU A 493 -13.21 22.68 0.69
C GLU A 493 -11.84 23.24 1.10
N GLN A 494 -11.52 23.22 2.38
CA GLN A 494 -10.22 23.68 2.87
C GLN A 494 -9.07 22.84 2.31
N VAL A 495 -9.21 21.52 2.25
CA VAL A 495 -8.20 20.63 1.64
C VAL A 495 -8.09 20.91 0.14
N ARG A 496 -9.19 21.18 -0.54
CA ARG A 496 -9.19 21.53 -1.96
C ARG A 496 -8.48 22.86 -2.22
N GLU A 497 -8.71 23.89 -1.42
CA GLU A 497 -8.00 25.17 -1.51
C GLU A 497 -6.49 24.99 -1.34
N PHE A 498 -6.06 24.13 -0.39
CA PHE A 498 -4.65 23.76 -0.26
C PHE A 498 -4.10 23.12 -1.52
N MET A 499 -4.81 22.14 -2.09
CA MET A 499 -4.36 21.44 -3.30
C MET A 499 -4.25 22.42 -4.50
N GLU A 500 -5.16 23.38 -4.63
CA GLU A 500 -5.14 24.39 -5.69
C GLU A 500 -3.99 25.40 -5.52
N SER A 501 -3.49 25.60 -4.30
CA SER A 501 -2.36 26.50 -4.00
C SER A 501 -0.98 25.87 -4.23
N HIS A 502 -0.90 24.56 -4.38
CA HIS A 502 0.35 23.82 -4.60
C HIS A 502 0.80 23.83 -6.07
N MET A 503 2.09 23.65 -6.29
CA MET A 503 2.62 23.44 -7.64
C MET A 503 2.16 22.09 -8.20
N GLU A 504 2.14 21.94 -9.52
CA GLU A 504 1.59 20.77 -10.23
C GLU A 504 2.25 19.44 -9.80
N ASP A 505 3.52 19.48 -9.34
CA ASP A 505 4.29 18.31 -8.89
C ASP A 505 4.19 18.04 -7.37
N GLU A 506 3.72 18.98 -6.57
CA GLU A 506 3.55 18.86 -5.12
C GLU A 506 2.27 18.11 -4.81
N LYS A 507 2.31 17.24 -3.77
CA LYS A 507 1.18 16.42 -3.39
C LYS A 507 0.80 16.62 -1.94
N LEU A 508 -0.51 16.65 -1.68
CA LEU A 508 -1.09 16.77 -0.36
C LEU A 508 -1.57 15.40 0.13
N ALA A 509 -1.14 15.03 1.34
CA ALA A 509 -1.63 13.84 2.03
C ALA A 509 -2.57 14.26 3.18
N PHE A 510 -3.78 13.73 3.19
CA PHE A 510 -4.71 13.88 4.31
C PHE A 510 -4.68 12.62 5.17
N VAL A 511 -4.58 12.80 6.50
CA VAL A 511 -4.55 11.71 7.49
C VAL A 511 -5.76 11.83 8.41
N GLY A 512 -6.62 10.82 8.46
CA GLY A 512 -7.84 10.80 9.27
C GLY A 512 -8.21 9.41 9.79
N ASP A 513 -9.26 9.31 10.61
CA ASP A 513 -9.74 8.04 11.18
C ASP A 513 -10.60 7.21 10.18
N GLY A 514 -10.99 7.82 9.08
CA GLY A 514 -11.73 7.18 7.98
C GLY A 514 -13.23 7.00 8.21
N ILE A 515 -13.75 7.25 9.39
CA ILE A 515 -15.20 7.14 9.67
C ILE A 515 -15.89 8.47 9.33
N ASN A 516 -15.40 9.54 9.91
CA ASN A 516 -15.98 10.88 9.74
C ASN A 516 -15.35 11.63 8.56
N ASP A 517 -14.12 11.29 8.21
CA ASP A 517 -13.30 11.98 7.22
C ASP A 517 -13.26 11.30 5.85
N ALA A 518 -14.10 10.26 5.62
CA ALA A 518 -14.15 9.55 4.34
C ALA A 518 -14.28 10.46 3.11
N PRO A 519 -15.10 11.54 3.12
CA PRO A 519 -15.16 12.48 2.00
C PRO A 519 -13.84 13.23 1.79
N VAL A 520 -13.15 13.62 2.85
CA VAL A 520 -11.87 14.35 2.77
C VAL A 520 -10.76 13.42 2.27
N LEU A 521 -10.70 12.18 2.79
CA LEU A 521 -9.77 11.14 2.34
C LEU A 521 -9.87 10.85 0.85
N ALA A 522 -11.10 10.84 0.32
CA ALA A 522 -11.35 10.57 -1.10
C ALA A 522 -11.00 11.76 -2.02
N HIS A 523 -10.97 12.99 -1.51
CA HIS A 523 -10.70 14.20 -2.30
C HIS A 523 -9.22 14.64 -2.26
N ALA A 524 -8.47 14.27 -1.24
CA ALA A 524 -7.04 14.56 -1.17
C ALA A 524 -6.25 13.85 -2.29
N ASP A 525 -5.07 14.35 -2.65
CA ASP A 525 -4.16 13.64 -3.57
C ASP A 525 -3.82 12.25 -3.04
N ILE A 526 -3.72 12.15 -1.70
CA ILE A 526 -3.44 10.90 -0.98
C ILE A 526 -4.26 10.88 0.30
N GLY A 527 -5.25 10.00 0.38
CA GLY A 527 -5.98 9.72 1.60
C GLY A 527 -5.30 8.63 2.42
N ILE A 528 -4.91 8.93 3.67
CA ILE A 528 -4.29 7.98 4.61
C ILE A 528 -5.25 7.74 5.77
N ALA A 529 -5.79 6.54 5.90
CA ALA A 529 -6.65 6.17 7.02
C ALA A 529 -5.87 5.49 8.15
N MET A 530 -6.19 5.86 9.39
CA MET A 530 -5.69 5.21 10.61
C MET A 530 -6.63 4.08 11.04
N GLY A 531 -6.06 3.02 11.66
CA GLY A 531 -6.82 1.93 12.28
C GLY A 531 -7.81 1.21 11.35
N GLY A 532 -7.61 1.32 10.05
CA GLY A 532 -8.59 1.03 9.01
C GLY A 532 -9.07 -0.41 8.92
N LEU A 533 -8.46 -1.37 9.63
CA LEU A 533 -8.88 -2.77 9.60
C LEU A 533 -10.28 -2.99 10.22
N GLY A 534 -10.73 -2.07 11.07
CA GLY A 534 -12.05 -2.12 11.70
C GLY A 534 -13.16 -1.36 10.99
N SER A 535 -12.84 -0.45 10.06
CA SER A 535 -13.80 0.42 9.37
C SER A 535 -13.85 0.13 7.87
N ASP A 536 -15.00 -0.36 7.40
CA ASP A 536 -15.22 -0.60 5.97
C ASP A 536 -15.18 0.70 5.15
N ALA A 537 -15.69 1.81 5.73
CA ALA A 537 -15.67 3.13 5.09
C ALA A 537 -14.25 3.66 4.89
N ALA A 538 -13.39 3.51 5.91
CA ALA A 538 -11.97 3.86 5.81
C ALA A 538 -11.24 3.02 4.78
N LEU A 539 -11.51 1.71 4.78
CA LEU A 539 -10.94 0.77 3.81
C LEU A 539 -11.35 1.12 2.36
N GLU A 540 -12.52 1.70 2.13
CA GLU A 540 -12.99 2.06 0.79
C GLU A 540 -12.45 3.43 0.34
N ALA A 541 -12.51 4.43 1.21
CA ALA A 541 -12.20 5.82 0.88
C ALA A 541 -10.70 6.12 0.79
N ALA A 542 -9.87 5.54 1.66
CA ALA A 542 -8.45 5.85 1.71
C ALA A 542 -7.64 5.14 0.61
N ASP A 543 -6.53 5.74 0.21
CA ASP A 543 -5.55 5.20 -0.75
C ASP A 543 -4.43 4.44 -0.06
N ILE A 544 -4.11 4.86 1.16
CA ILE A 544 -3.12 4.25 2.05
C ILE A 544 -3.79 3.99 3.40
N ILE A 545 -3.54 2.82 3.98
CA ILE A 545 -4.14 2.41 5.24
C ILE A 545 -3.03 2.05 6.21
N LEU A 546 -3.02 2.69 7.35
CA LEU A 546 -2.22 2.28 8.49
C LEU A 546 -2.99 1.16 9.19
N MET A 547 -2.42 -0.03 9.23
CA MET A 547 -3.08 -1.21 9.80
C MET A 547 -3.26 -1.10 11.31
N GLU A 548 -2.45 -0.27 11.94
CA GLU A 548 -2.45 0.09 13.36
C GLU A 548 -2.63 1.59 13.54
N ASP A 549 -3.05 1.99 14.73
CA ASP A 549 -3.16 3.41 15.11
C ASP A 549 -1.80 4.05 15.47
N ASP A 550 -0.76 3.72 14.69
CA ASP A 550 0.60 4.22 14.89
C ASP A 550 1.03 5.17 13.76
N LEU A 551 1.01 6.45 14.04
CA LEU A 551 1.44 7.52 13.12
C LEU A 551 2.91 7.41 12.70
N SER A 552 3.76 6.69 13.45
CA SER A 552 5.18 6.52 13.07
C SER A 552 5.35 5.72 11.78
N ARG A 553 4.35 4.92 11.40
CA ARG A 553 4.31 4.15 10.15
C ARG A 553 4.32 5.04 8.91
N ILE A 554 3.80 6.27 9.01
CA ILE A 554 3.88 7.26 7.92
C ILE A 554 5.33 7.56 7.54
N VAL A 555 6.23 7.67 8.53
CA VAL A 555 7.65 7.89 8.28
C VAL A 555 8.25 6.76 7.45
N ASN A 556 7.92 5.51 7.80
CA ASN A 556 8.38 4.34 7.06
C ASN A 556 7.80 4.29 5.65
N ALA A 557 6.52 4.62 5.49
CA ALA A 557 5.87 4.69 4.20
C ALA A 557 6.54 5.72 3.27
N ILE A 558 6.83 6.94 3.75
CA ILE A 558 7.53 7.97 2.99
C ILE A 558 8.95 7.53 2.61
N ARG A 559 9.70 6.92 3.53
CA ARG A 559 11.05 6.40 3.25
C ARG A 559 11.05 5.33 2.18
N ILE A 560 10.15 4.36 2.28
CA ILE A 560 9.99 3.27 1.29
C ILE A 560 9.60 3.86 -0.06
N SER A 561 8.66 4.79 -0.08
CA SER A 561 8.19 5.48 -1.27
C SER A 561 9.33 6.20 -1.99
N ARG A 562 10.06 7.08 -1.29
CA ARG A 562 11.23 7.79 -1.83
C ARG A 562 12.34 6.84 -2.27
N GLY A 563 12.58 5.75 -1.53
CA GLY A 563 13.54 4.72 -1.89
C GLY A 563 13.15 3.98 -3.17
N THR A 564 11.89 3.63 -3.32
CA THR A 564 11.34 2.98 -4.52
C THR A 564 11.51 3.87 -5.75
N ILE A 565 11.10 5.13 -5.66
CA ILE A 565 11.22 6.09 -6.78
C ILE A 565 12.69 6.34 -7.15
N ARG A 566 13.59 6.38 -6.17
CA ARG A 566 15.03 6.48 -6.43
C ARG A 566 15.54 5.27 -7.23
N ALA A 567 15.18 4.06 -6.84
CA ALA A 567 15.56 2.84 -7.56
C ALA A 567 14.98 2.82 -8.98
N VAL A 568 13.72 3.24 -9.14
CA VAL A 568 13.07 3.36 -10.46
C VAL A 568 13.83 4.35 -11.35
N LYS A 569 14.15 5.55 -10.84
CA LYS A 569 14.92 6.57 -11.58
C LYS A 569 16.32 6.05 -11.96
N GLN A 570 16.99 5.35 -11.05
CA GLN A 570 18.31 4.75 -11.32
C GLN A 570 18.21 3.71 -12.44
N ASN A 571 17.24 2.80 -12.36
CA ASN A 571 17.01 1.78 -13.39
C ASN A 571 16.72 2.41 -14.76
N LEU A 572 15.89 3.46 -14.77
CA LEU A 572 15.53 4.18 -15.99
C LEU A 572 16.76 4.84 -16.66
N ILE A 573 17.51 5.61 -15.86
CA ILE A 573 18.70 6.32 -16.36
C ILE A 573 19.75 5.32 -16.85
N PHE A 574 20.00 4.26 -16.08
CA PHE A 574 20.99 3.23 -16.46
C PHE A 574 20.55 2.48 -17.73
N ALA A 575 19.29 2.06 -17.82
CA ALA A 575 18.78 1.37 -19.00
C ALA A 575 18.86 2.23 -20.27
N ILE A 576 18.39 3.49 -20.19
CA ILE A 576 18.43 4.41 -21.33
C ILE A 576 19.88 4.73 -21.73
N GLY A 577 20.76 5.03 -20.77
CA GLY A 577 22.17 5.34 -21.03
C GLY A 577 22.89 4.19 -21.72
N MET A 578 22.70 2.97 -21.24
CA MET A 578 23.28 1.78 -21.88
C MET A 578 22.71 1.52 -23.27
N LYS A 579 21.41 1.81 -23.49
CA LYS A 579 20.80 1.70 -24.82
C LYS A 579 21.42 2.67 -25.82
N VAL A 580 21.57 3.93 -25.44
CA VAL A 580 22.21 4.93 -26.31
C VAL A 580 23.63 4.49 -26.65
N LEU A 581 24.40 4.04 -25.66
CA LEU A 581 25.77 3.53 -25.87
C LEU A 581 25.80 2.35 -26.85
N LEU A 582 24.93 1.36 -26.65
CA LEU A 582 24.86 0.18 -27.53
C LEU A 582 24.44 0.54 -28.95
N LEU A 583 23.48 1.46 -29.13
CA LEU A 583 23.07 1.94 -30.46
C LEU A 583 24.22 2.64 -31.21
N VAL A 584 24.99 3.49 -30.51
CA VAL A 584 26.15 4.14 -31.07
C VAL A 584 27.22 3.12 -31.49
N LEU A 585 27.60 2.21 -30.58
CA LEU A 585 28.61 1.18 -30.85
C LEU A 585 28.17 0.22 -31.97
N ALA A 586 26.89 -0.12 -32.05
CA ALA A 586 26.33 -0.95 -33.11
C ALA A 586 26.38 -0.25 -34.48
N SER A 587 26.09 1.04 -34.53
CA SER A 587 26.13 1.83 -35.76
C SER A 587 27.57 1.92 -36.34
N PHE A 588 28.59 2.02 -35.47
CA PHE A 588 29.98 1.99 -35.88
C PHE A 588 30.52 0.57 -36.16
N GLY A 589 29.76 -0.49 -35.83
CA GLY A 589 30.15 -1.87 -36.09
C GLY A 589 31.08 -2.48 -35.02
N TYR A 590 31.21 -1.84 -33.84
CA TYR A 590 32.02 -2.36 -32.73
C TYR A 590 31.37 -3.48 -31.95
N VAL A 591 30.07 -3.75 -32.17
CA VAL A 591 29.29 -4.76 -31.44
C VAL A 591 28.72 -5.79 -32.41
N THR A 592 28.80 -7.07 -32.02
CA THR A 592 28.10 -8.17 -32.71
C THR A 592 26.68 -8.34 -32.16
N MET A 593 25.82 -8.99 -32.95
CA MET A 593 24.43 -9.28 -32.51
C MET A 593 24.39 -10.04 -31.18
N LYS A 594 25.26 -11.01 -30.97
CA LYS A 594 25.37 -11.78 -29.71
C LYS A 594 25.74 -10.87 -28.53
N ASN A 595 26.75 -10.01 -28.70
CA ASN A 595 27.20 -9.12 -27.63
C ASN A 595 26.17 -8.03 -27.31
N ALA A 596 25.42 -7.54 -28.29
CA ALA A 596 24.32 -6.60 -28.05
C ALA A 596 23.25 -7.18 -27.12
N ILE A 597 22.85 -8.42 -27.34
CA ILE A 597 21.83 -9.10 -26.52
C ILE A 597 22.37 -9.45 -25.14
N LEU A 598 23.63 -9.93 -25.07
CA LEU A 598 24.26 -10.23 -23.77
C LEU A 598 24.36 -8.96 -22.90
N ALA A 599 24.70 -7.83 -23.51
CA ALA A 599 24.73 -6.54 -22.82
C ALA A 599 23.32 -6.13 -22.34
N ASP A 600 22.29 -6.30 -23.18
CA ASP A 600 20.91 -6.03 -22.78
C ASP A 600 20.43 -6.92 -21.62
N MET A 601 20.75 -8.21 -21.66
CA MET A 601 20.47 -9.12 -20.55
C MET A 601 21.21 -8.72 -19.26
N ALA A 602 22.47 -8.27 -19.37
CA ALA A 602 23.22 -7.81 -18.20
C ALA A 602 22.57 -6.56 -17.59
N VAL A 603 22.16 -5.59 -18.41
CA VAL A 603 21.41 -4.40 -17.97
C VAL A 603 20.10 -4.81 -17.27
N MET A 604 19.35 -5.73 -17.87
CA MET A 604 18.11 -6.25 -17.26
C MET A 604 18.39 -6.89 -15.90
N MET A 605 19.43 -7.72 -15.78
CA MET A 605 19.78 -8.38 -14.52
C MET A 605 20.19 -7.39 -13.43
N ILE A 606 20.99 -6.36 -13.78
CA ILE A 606 21.40 -5.30 -12.86
C ILE A 606 20.18 -4.54 -12.36
N ASN A 607 19.28 -4.14 -13.26
CA ASN A 607 18.06 -3.43 -12.90
C ASN A 607 17.12 -4.29 -12.03
N LEU A 608 17.00 -5.59 -12.32
CA LEU A 608 16.25 -6.53 -11.49
C LEU A 608 16.84 -6.62 -10.08
N LEU A 609 18.17 -6.74 -9.96
CA LEU A 609 18.84 -6.79 -8.65
C LEU A 609 18.61 -5.51 -7.86
N ASN A 610 18.72 -4.34 -8.52
CA ASN A 610 18.43 -3.05 -7.88
C ASN A 610 16.96 -2.96 -7.42
N SER A 611 16.00 -3.44 -8.23
CA SER A 611 14.58 -3.50 -7.84
C SER A 611 14.33 -4.45 -6.65
N PHE A 612 15.06 -5.56 -6.55
CA PHE A 612 14.98 -6.44 -5.38
C PHE A 612 15.58 -5.82 -4.10
N TRP A 613 16.50 -4.88 -4.22
CA TRP A 613 17.05 -4.16 -3.07
C TRP A 613 15.99 -3.33 -2.35
N VAL A 614 15.01 -2.82 -3.09
CA VAL A 614 13.85 -2.11 -2.52
C VAL A 614 13.07 -2.99 -1.54
N LEU A 615 12.96 -4.29 -1.82
CA LEU A 615 12.34 -5.26 -0.91
C LEU A 615 13.09 -5.44 0.42
N LYS A 616 14.38 -5.10 0.46
CA LYS A 616 15.24 -5.24 1.65
C LYS A 616 15.39 -3.93 2.43
N TYR A 617 14.56 -2.92 2.16
CA TYR A 617 14.59 -1.70 2.98
C TYR A 617 14.42 -2.10 4.45
N PRO A 618 15.38 -1.71 5.31
CA PRO A 618 15.50 -2.29 6.64
C PRO A 618 14.36 -1.90 7.54
N GLU A 619 14.14 -2.80 8.45
CA GLU A 619 13.38 -2.65 9.68
C GLU A 619 13.82 -1.43 10.48
#